data_7a469fef22b0eb258b66be82c0490b80
#
_entry.id   7a469fef22b0eb258b66be82c0490b80
#
_cell.length_a   1.000
_cell.length_b   1.000
_cell.length_c   1.000
_cell.angle_alpha   90.00
_cell.angle_beta   90.00
_cell.angle_gamma   90.00
#
_symmetry.space_group_name_H-M   'P 1'
#
loop_
_entity.id
_entity.type
_entity.pdbx_description
1 polymer ?
#
loop_
_entity_poly.entity_id
_entity_poly.type
_entity_poly.pdbx_seq_one_letter_code
_entity_poly.pdbx_strand_id
1 'polypeptide(L)'
;MPMLPKRMXYRKQMRGRLRGNATRGNYVAYGDFGLQALEPKWVTARQIEAGRIAAQHFLRRQGKIYIRLFPDKPVSKKPLETRMGKGKAEVDYWAARVKPGTMLYEISGVSEDIAKEAFARVAQKMPVKCRFVGRRLAV
;
A
#
# COMPACT_ATOMS: atom_id res chain seq x y z
N MET A 1 -12.91 -4.57 -1.03
CA MET A 1 -11.56 -4.94 -1.46
C MET A 1 -11.11 -6.21 -0.76
N PRO A 2 -10.66 -7.19 -1.50
CA PRO A 2 -10.18 -8.40 -0.84
C PRO A 2 -8.88 -8.11 -0.09
N MET A 3 -8.72 -8.77 1.04
CA MET A 3 -7.55 -8.55 1.88
C MET A 3 -6.49 -9.63 1.70
N LEU A 4 -6.67 -10.50 0.71
CA LEU A 4 -5.70 -11.54 0.39
C LEU A 4 -5.90 -11.97 -1.05
N PRO A 5 -4.90 -12.64 -1.64
CA PRO A 5 -5.04 -13.08 -3.03
C PRO A 5 -6.10 -14.16 -3.17
N LYS A 6 -6.77 -14.16 -4.30
CA LYS A 6 -7.73 -15.22 -4.61
C LYS A 6 -7.00 -16.54 -4.80
N ARG A 7 -5.85 -16.53 -5.45
CA ARG A 7 -5.00 -17.70 -5.63
C ARG A 7 -3.69 -17.49 -4.89
N MET A 8 -3.31 -18.53 -4.16
CA MET A 8 -2.10 -18.43 -3.36
C MET A 8 -1.06 -19.43 -3.86
N UNK A 9 0.07 -18.85 -4.19
CA UNK A 9 0.94 -19.56 -4.57
C UNK A 9 1.38 -20.23 -3.58
N TYR A 10 2.02 -19.53 -2.46
CA TYR A 10 2.59 -20.06 -1.24
C TYR A 10 1.94 -19.36 -0.04
N ARG A 11 1.41 -20.18 0.73
CA ARG A 11 0.77 -19.59 1.91
C ARG A 11 1.78 -19.00 2.88
N LYS A 12 2.97 -19.55 2.92
CA LYS A 12 4.00 -19.11 3.87
C LYS A 12 5.25 -18.73 3.12
N GLN A 13 5.86 -17.63 3.52
CA GLN A 13 7.07 -17.12 2.90
C GLN A 13 8.00 -16.60 3.96
N MET A 14 9.29 -16.62 3.63
CA MET A 14 10.28 -16.01 4.51
C MET A 14 10.12 -14.51 4.51
N ARG A 15 10.52 -13.86 5.60
CA ARG A 15 10.37 -12.42 5.69
C ARG A 15 11.20 -11.68 4.65
N GLY A 16 12.49 -11.99 4.62
CA GLY A 16 13.37 -11.32 3.70
C GLY A 16 13.57 -9.86 4.05
N ARG A 17 14.28 -9.17 3.17
CA ARG A 17 14.56 -7.74 3.32
C ARG A 17 14.14 -7.01 2.06
N LEU A 18 13.66 -5.78 2.25
CA LEU A 18 13.35 -4.90 1.14
C LEU A 18 14.60 -4.13 0.77
N ARG A 19 15.02 -4.23 -0.49
CA ARG A 19 16.24 -3.59 -0.95
C ARG A 19 15.98 -2.79 -2.22
N GLY A 20 16.72 -1.71 -2.37
CA GLY A 20 16.69 -0.90 -3.56
C GLY A 20 15.44 -0.08 -3.69
N ASN A 21 15.32 0.56 -4.81
CA ASN A 21 14.17 1.41 -5.14
C ASN A 21 13.22 0.67 -6.06
N ALA A 22 11.99 1.12 -6.11
CA ALA A 22 11.01 0.52 -7.00
C ALA A 22 11.37 0.80 -8.44
N THR A 23 11.34 -0.26 -9.26
CA THR A 23 11.55 -0.12 -10.69
C THR A 23 10.26 -0.26 -11.46
N ARG A 24 9.22 -0.78 -10.82
CA ARG A 24 7.89 -0.88 -11.40
C ARG A 24 6.91 -0.22 -10.46
N GLY A 25 5.81 0.29 -11.02
CA GLY A 25 4.80 0.92 -10.20
C GLY A 25 5.30 2.18 -9.52
N ASN A 26 6.23 2.90 -10.15
CA ASN A 26 6.83 4.07 -9.55
C ASN A 26 6.42 5.37 -10.24
N TYR A 27 5.33 5.35 -10.98
CA TYR A 27 4.83 6.55 -11.65
C TYR A 27 3.31 6.54 -11.63
N VAL A 28 2.72 7.72 -11.81
CA VAL A 28 1.26 7.85 -11.86
C VAL A 28 0.78 7.34 -13.20
N ALA A 29 0.00 6.27 -13.20
CA ALA A 29 -0.42 5.59 -14.41
C ALA A 29 -1.90 5.79 -14.72
N TYR A 30 -2.75 5.79 -13.71
CA TYR A 30 -4.20 5.80 -13.92
C TYR A 30 -4.85 7.12 -13.56
N GLY A 31 -4.35 7.79 -12.52
CA GLY A 31 -4.97 9.01 -12.05
C GLY A 31 -4.24 10.26 -12.53
N ASP A 32 -4.57 11.37 -11.92
CA ASP A 32 -3.90 12.64 -12.17
C ASP A 32 -2.82 12.91 -11.15
N PHE A 33 -2.99 12.41 -9.94
CA PHE A 33 -2.05 12.61 -8.84
C PHE A 33 -1.86 11.29 -8.12
N GLY A 34 -0.75 11.19 -7.40
CA GLY A 34 -0.44 9.97 -6.68
C GLY A 34 0.19 10.23 -5.34
N LEU A 35 0.16 9.20 -4.49
CA LEU A 35 0.85 9.19 -3.22
C LEU A 35 1.97 8.17 -3.33
N GLN A 36 3.21 8.62 -3.17
CA GLN A 36 4.37 7.80 -3.42
C GLN A 36 5.14 7.56 -2.13
N ALA A 37 5.57 6.32 -1.93
CA ALA A 37 6.33 5.96 -0.74
C ALA A 37 7.77 6.48 -0.83
N LEU A 38 8.30 6.89 0.31
CA LEU A 38 9.68 7.37 0.40
C LEU A 38 10.56 6.40 1.19
N GLU A 39 9.97 5.39 1.82
CA GLU A 39 10.70 4.46 2.67
C GLU A 39 10.31 3.03 2.32
N PRO A 40 11.21 2.06 2.60
CA PRO A 40 10.84 0.66 2.42
C PRO A 40 10.13 0.13 3.66
N LYS A 41 9.04 -0.58 3.45
CA LYS A 41 8.33 -1.22 4.55
C LYS A 41 7.23 -2.11 4.00
N TRP A 42 6.72 -2.99 4.85
CA TRP A 42 5.54 -3.78 4.50
C TRP A 42 4.30 -2.99 4.92
N VAL A 43 3.36 -2.86 4.01
CA VAL A 43 2.09 -2.19 4.27
C VAL A 43 1.02 -3.26 4.35
N THR A 44 0.36 -3.38 5.50
CA THR A 44 -0.59 -4.46 5.71
C THR A 44 -1.88 -4.20 4.96
N ALA A 45 -2.64 -5.28 4.72
CA ALA A 45 -3.93 -5.15 4.06
C ALA A 45 -4.85 -4.20 4.85
N ARG A 46 -4.78 -4.25 6.18
CA ARG A 46 -5.60 -3.36 6.98
C ARG A 46 -5.22 -1.90 6.79
N GLN A 47 -3.92 -1.62 6.68
CA GLN A 47 -3.47 -0.25 6.44
C GLN A 47 -3.90 0.24 5.07
N ILE A 48 -3.82 -0.64 4.06
CA ILE A 48 -4.27 -0.27 2.72
C ILE A 48 -5.75 0.10 2.73
N GLU A 49 -6.55 -0.71 3.39
CA GLU A 49 -7.99 -0.45 3.46
C GLU A 49 -8.27 0.80 4.27
N ALA A 50 -7.55 1.01 5.36
CA ALA A 50 -7.75 2.23 6.16
C ALA A 50 -7.44 3.47 5.34
N GLY A 51 -6.41 3.43 4.51
CA GLY A 51 -6.09 4.56 3.65
C GLY A 51 -7.19 4.83 2.63
N ARG A 52 -7.70 3.75 2.02
CA ARG A 52 -8.79 3.92 1.05
C ARG A 52 -10.01 4.57 1.70
N ILE A 53 -10.37 4.10 2.89
CA ILE A 53 -11.54 4.63 3.58
C ILE A 53 -11.32 6.10 3.97
N ALA A 54 -10.11 6.43 4.44
CA ALA A 54 -9.84 7.81 4.81
C ALA A 54 -10.00 8.75 3.62
N ALA A 55 -9.51 8.34 2.45
CA ALA A 55 -9.65 9.17 1.27
C ALA A 55 -11.11 9.30 0.86
N GLN A 56 -11.84 8.20 0.85
CA GLN A 56 -13.23 8.23 0.40
C GLN A 56 -14.12 9.03 1.32
N HIS A 57 -13.88 8.97 2.63
CA HIS A 57 -14.65 9.79 3.55
C HIS A 57 -14.46 11.27 3.27
N PHE A 58 -13.24 11.68 2.98
CA PHE A 58 -12.99 13.08 2.68
C PHE A 58 -13.58 13.49 1.35
N LEU A 59 -13.43 12.64 0.34
CA LEU A 59 -13.84 12.99 -1.01
C LEU A 59 -15.34 12.98 -1.23
N ARG A 60 -16.08 12.20 -0.45
CA ARG A 60 -17.55 12.12 -0.56
C ARG A 60 -17.96 11.86 -2.00
N ARG A 61 -17.37 10.82 -2.59
CA ARG A 61 -17.70 10.36 -3.94
C ARG A 61 -17.22 11.28 -5.05
N GLN A 62 -16.44 12.30 -4.73
CA GLN A 62 -15.81 13.09 -5.80
C GLN A 62 -14.60 12.36 -6.31
N GLY A 63 -14.45 12.32 -7.62
CA GLY A 63 -13.28 11.71 -8.21
C GLY A 63 -13.23 10.22 -8.02
N LYS A 64 -12.08 9.65 -8.33
CA LYS A 64 -11.88 8.20 -8.27
C LYS A 64 -10.54 7.89 -7.64
N ILE A 65 -10.52 6.90 -6.76
CA ILE A 65 -9.32 6.44 -6.08
C ILE A 65 -8.87 5.13 -6.73
N TYR A 66 -7.58 5.05 -7.01
CA TYR A 66 -6.96 3.81 -7.52
C TYR A 66 -5.97 3.33 -6.47
N ILE A 67 -6.11 2.07 -6.07
CA ILE A 67 -5.16 1.46 -5.14
C ILE A 67 -4.12 0.73 -5.97
N ARG A 68 -2.83 1.14 -5.82
CA ARG A 68 -1.76 0.55 -6.59
C ARG A 68 -1.06 -0.59 -5.86
N LEU A 69 -1.44 -0.85 -4.63
CA LEU A 69 -0.85 -1.92 -3.83
C LEU A 69 -1.77 -3.12 -3.77
N PHE A 70 -1.17 -4.29 -3.65
CA PHE A 70 -1.94 -5.48 -3.36
C PHE A 70 -1.19 -6.29 -2.31
N PRO A 71 -1.88 -6.72 -1.26
CA PRO A 71 -1.21 -7.43 -0.15
C PRO A 71 -1.05 -8.90 -0.49
N ASP A 72 0.02 -9.22 -1.20
CA ASP A 72 0.23 -10.58 -1.66
C ASP A 72 1.29 -11.34 -0.87
N LYS A 73 1.91 -10.71 0.15
CA LYS A 73 2.90 -11.40 0.96
C LYS A 73 2.27 -11.87 2.26
N PRO A 74 2.28 -13.18 2.52
CA PRO A 74 1.77 -13.68 3.80
C PRO A 74 2.80 -13.46 4.90
N VAL A 75 2.35 -12.95 6.04
CA VAL A 75 3.21 -12.72 7.20
C VAL A 75 2.73 -13.58 8.34
N SER A 76 3.62 -14.38 8.89
CA SER A 76 3.29 -15.31 9.97
C SER A 76 3.72 -14.75 11.30
N LYS A 77 2.97 -15.12 12.35
CA LYS A 77 3.29 -14.69 13.69
C LYS A 77 2.87 -15.77 14.66
N LYS A 78 3.80 -16.23 15.49
CA LYS A 78 3.47 -17.23 16.49
C LYS A 78 2.88 -16.57 17.73
N PRO A 79 1.90 -17.22 18.36
CA PRO A 79 1.42 -16.70 19.63
C PRO A 79 2.53 -16.65 20.66
N LEU A 80 2.38 -15.76 21.65
CA LEU A 80 3.40 -15.62 22.67
C LEU A 80 3.63 -16.91 23.45
N GLU A 81 2.59 -17.67 23.67
CA GLU A 81 2.71 -18.90 24.46
C GLU A 81 3.14 -20.10 23.64
N THR A 82 3.38 -19.94 22.35
CA THR A 82 3.82 -21.04 21.51
C THR A 82 5.32 -21.20 21.61
N ARG A 83 5.77 -22.45 21.76
CA ARG A 83 7.20 -22.71 21.82
C ARG A 83 7.85 -22.48 20.46
N MET A 84 9.09 -22.07 20.51
CA MET A 84 9.84 -21.82 19.30
C MET A 84 10.31 -23.13 18.68
N GLY A 85 10.58 -23.10 17.39
CA GLY A 85 11.23 -24.21 16.72
C GLY A 85 10.30 -25.26 16.12
N LYS A 86 9.02 -25.03 16.17
CA LYS A 86 8.07 -26.01 15.64
C LYS A 86 7.59 -25.65 14.24
N GLY A 87 8.50 -25.18 13.40
CA GLY A 87 8.14 -24.82 12.06
C GLY A 87 7.50 -23.44 11.98
N LYS A 88 7.12 -23.06 10.77
CA LYS A 88 6.59 -21.74 10.54
C LYS A 88 5.11 -21.66 10.96
N ALA A 89 4.78 -20.58 11.62
CA ALA A 89 3.42 -20.36 12.08
C ALA A 89 2.48 -20.13 10.90
N GLU A 90 1.19 -20.23 11.18
CA GLU A 90 0.20 -19.97 10.15
C GLU A 90 0.19 -18.49 9.80
N VAL A 91 -0.36 -18.17 8.63
CA VAL A 91 -0.42 -16.79 8.17
C VAL A 91 -1.28 -15.98 9.12
N ASP A 92 -0.71 -14.88 9.61
CA ASP A 92 -1.42 -13.98 10.51
C ASP A 92 -2.11 -12.86 9.73
N TYR A 93 -1.41 -12.32 8.72
CA TYR A 93 -1.98 -11.27 7.90
C TYR A 93 -1.23 -11.21 6.58
N TRP A 94 -1.77 -10.42 5.67
CA TRP A 94 -1.18 -10.22 4.35
C TRP A 94 -0.69 -8.80 4.22
N ALA A 95 0.38 -8.61 3.47
CA ALA A 95 0.99 -7.31 3.33
C ALA A 95 1.55 -7.12 1.94
N ALA A 96 1.71 -5.86 1.54
CA ALA A 96 2.40 -5.51 0.31
C ALA A 96 3.81 -5.08 0.65
N ARG A 97 4.76 -5.51 -0.16
CA ARG A 97 6.15 -5.09 0.01
C ARG A 97 6.35 -3.78 -0.74
N VAL A 98 6.71 -2.74 -0.01
CA VAL A 98 6.82 -1.40 -0.57
C VAL A 98 8.27 -0.95 -0.52
N LYS A 99 8.77 -0.46 -1.65
CA LYS A 99 10.10 0.12 -1.74
C LYS A 99 9.99 1.62 -1.97
N PRO A 100 11.05 2.38 -1.66
CA PRO A 100 11.00 3.80 -1.99
C PRO A 100 10.70 4.00 -3.47
N GLY A 101 9.77 4.90 -3.76
CA GLY A 101 9.33 5.15 -5.12
C GLY A 101 8.03 4.46 -5.50
N THR A 102 7.59 3.47 -4.73
CA THR A 102 6.35 2.76 -5.06
C THR A 102 5.16 3.71 -4.96
N MET A 103 4.31 3.67 -5.97
CA MET A 103 3.06 4.42 -5.93
C MET A 103 2.04 3.65 -5.10
N LEU A 104 1.51 4.30 -4.08
CA LEU A 104 0.57 3.64 -3.17
C LEU A 104 -0.87 3.79 -3.64
N TYR A 105 -1.27 5.02 -3.94
CA TYR A 105 -2.61 5.33 -4.40
C TYR A 105 -2.53 6.37 -5.50
N GLU A 106 -3.58 6.43 -6.32
CA GLU A 106 -3.73 7.50 -7.30
C GLU A 106 -5.15 8.04 -7.20
N ILE A 107 -5.33 9.26 -7.69
CA ILE A 107 -6.63 9.90 -7.65
C ILE A 107 -6.83 10.68 -8.94
N SER A 108 -8.06 10.68 -9.43
CA SER A 108 -8.41 11.45 -10.62
C SER A 108 -9.75 12.13 -10.40
N GLY A 109 -9.99 13.16 -11.21
CA GLY A 109 -11.29 13.83 -11.21
C GLY A 109 -11.50 14.85 -10.12
N VAL A 110 -10.43 15.30 -9.47
CA VAL A 110 -10.51 16.37 -8.47
C VAL A 110 -9.35 17.33 -8.69
N SER A 111 -9.47 18.52 -8.09
CA SER A 111 -8.41 19.50 -8.20
C SER A 111 -7.19 19.05 -7.39
N GLU A 112 -6.07 19.70 -7.68
CA GLU A 112 -4.84 19.37 -6.96
C GLU A 112 -4.99 19.61 -5.47
N ASP A 113 -5.64 20.71 -5.08
CA ASP A 113 -5.79 21.01 -3.66
C ASP A 113 -6.60 19.95 -2.95
N ILE A 114 -7.67 19.50 -3.57
CA ILE A 114 -8.48 18.43 -2.98
C ILE A 114 -7.70 17.14 -2.91
N ALA A 115 -6.94 16.83 -3.95
CA ALA A 115 -6.13 15.60 -3.94
C ALA A 115 -5.08 15.64 -2.83
N LYS A 116 -4.43 16.79 -2.65
CA LYS A 116 -3.43 16.91 -1.59
C LYS A 116 -4.05 16.69 -0.21
N GLU A 117 -5.23 17.24 0.02
CA GLU A 117 -5.88 17.07 1.32
C GLU A 117 -6.29 15.61 1.51
N ALA A 118 -6.82 14.98 0.48
CA ALA A 118 -7.21 13.58 0.58
C ALA A 118 -6.00 12.72 0.92
N PHE A 119 -4.88 12.94 0.22
CA PHE A 119 -3.70 12.12 0.45
C PHE A 119 -3.00 12.46 1.76
N ALA A 120 -3.17 13.67 2.29
CA ALA A 120 -2.67 13.95 3.62
C ALA A 120 -3.35 13.05 4.65
N ARG A 121 -4.64 12.80 4.46
CA ARG A 121 -5.36 11.92 5.35
C ARG A 121 -4.95 10.47 5.16
N VAL A 122 -4.71 10.05 3.92
CA VAL A 122 -4.25 8.69 3.65
C VAL A 122 -2.86 8.47 4.26
N ALA A 123 -1.99 9.45 4.13
CA ALA A 123 -0.61 9.30 4.62
C ALA A 123 -0.58 9.03 6.12
N GLN A 124 -1.55 9.56 6.87
CA GLN A 124 -1.60 9.31 8.29
C GLN A 124 -1.87 7.85 8.63
N LYS A 125 -2.41 7.09 7.68
CA LYS A 125 -2.69 5.66 7.89
C LYS A 125 -1.55 4.78 7.41
N MET A 126 -0.54 5.36 6.77
CA MET A 126 0.55 4.57 6.21
C MET A 126 1.70 4.45 7.18
N PRO A 127 2.40 3.32 7.17
CA PRO A 127 3.57 3.14 8.05
C PRO A 127 4.84 3.73 7.47
N VAL A 128 4.78 4.35 6.30
CA VAL A 128 5.95 4.91 5.62
C VAL A 128 5.71 6.39 5.36
N LYS A 129 6.79 7.12 5.24
CA LYS A 129 6.68 8.50 4.77
C LYS A 129 6.30 8.51 3.30
N CYS A 130 5.45 9.45 2.94
CA CYS A 130 4.92 9.54 1.60
C CYS A 130 5.05 10.95 1.07
N ARG A 131 4.96 11.08 -0.25
CA ARG A 131 4.91 12.40 -0.86
C ARG A 131 3.85 12.42 -1.94
N PHE A 132 3.30 13.60 -2.16
CA PHE A 132 2.32 13.85 -3.20
C PHE A 132 3.06 14.07 -4.52
N VAL A 133 2.60 13.42 -5.58
CA VAL A 133 3.22 13.60 -6.89
C VAL A 133 2.14 13.78 -7.94
N GLY A 134 2.49 14.50 -9.00
CA GLY A 134 1.61 14.66 -10.13
C GLY A 134 1.99 13.72 -11.26
N ARG A 135 1.10 13.64 -12.25
CA ARG A 135 1.39 12.84 -13.44
C ARG A 135 2.42 13.56 -14.29
N ARG A 136 3.42 12.83 -14.75
CA ARG A 136 4.38 13.40 -15.68
C ARG A 136 3.76 13.53 -17.05
N LEU A 137 3.92 14.70 -17.64
CA LEU A 137 3.47 14.88 -19.01
C LEU A 137 4.53 14.34 -19.97
N ALA A 138 4.06 13.69 -21.01
CA ALA A 138 4.96 13.23 -22.05
C ALA A 138 5.53 14.43 -22.80
N VAL A 139 6.81 14.36 -23.12
CA VAL A 139 7.49 15.45 -23.81
C VAL A 139 7.75 15.09 -25.24
#